data_ed26f2a10c24d2b85fdaab5dcf9c780b
#
_entry.id   ed26f2a10c24d2b85fdaab5dcf9c780b
#
_cell.length_a   1.000
_cell.length_b   1.000
_cell.length_c   1.000
_cell.angle_alpha   90.00
_cell.angle_beta   90.00
_cell.angle_gamma   90.00
#
_symmetry.space_group_name_H-M   'P 1'
#
loop_
_entity.id
_entity.type
_entity.pdbx_description
1 polymer ?
#
loop_
_entity_poly.entity_id
_entity_poly.type
_entity_poly.pdbx_seq_one_letter_code
_entity_poly.pdbx_strand_id
1 'polypeptide(L)'
;MRQYLDLLSEILENGVTKTDRTGTGTKSIFGHQMRFSLSEGFPLLTTKKLHLKSIIYELLWFLQGSTNVRWLQEHGVRIWNEWADENGELGPVYGHQWRSWPDYKGGTIDQIESAVDLIRNHPDSRRIIVSAWNVAEVEEMALPPCHTLFQFYVADGKLSLQLYQRSADTFLGVPFNIASYALLLQMMAQVCGLEAGDFVHTTGDTHLYLNHTDQARLQLTRTPRPLPQMKINPDVKSIFDFRYEDFELTGYDPWPHIKAEVSV
;
A
#
# COMPACT_ATOMS: atom_id res chain seq x y z
N MET A 1 8.57 13.64 -1.84
CA MET A 1 8.51 12.65 -2.96
C MET A 1 9.85 12.47 -3.67
N ARG A 2 10.91 13.10 -3.20
CA ARG A 2 12.27 12.93 -3.74
C ARG A 2 12.73 11.48 -3.61
N GLN A 3 12.46 10.86 -2.46
CA GLN A 3 12.81 9.48 -2.14
C GLN A 3 12.39 8.47 -3.21
N TYR A 4 11.18 8.66 -3.78
CA TYR A 4 10.69 7.80 -4.86
C TYR A 4 11.43 8.03 -6.19
N LEU A 5 11.76 9.28 -6.52
CA LEU A 5 12.53 9.58 -7.73
C LEU A 5 13.97 9.08 -7.63
N ASP A 6 14.57 9.20 -6.44
CA ASP A 6 15.92 8.67 -6.16
C ASP A 6 15.92 7.13 -6.32
N LEU A 7 14.87 6.42 -5.87
CA LEU A 7 14.70 4.99 -6.12
C LEU A 7 14.60 4.67 -7.61
N LEU A 8 13.79 5.40 -8.39
CA LEU A 8 13.71 5.18 -9.84
C LEU A 8 15.06 5.38 -10.53
N SER A 9 15.82 6.41 -10.15
CA SER A 9 17.16 6.69 -10.69
C SER A 9 18.11 5.56 -10.35
N GLU A 10 18.12 5.13 -9.09
CA GLU A 10 18.97 4.03 -8.62
C GLU A 10 18.73 2.73 -9.40
N ILE A 11 17.47 2.36 -9.63
CA ILE A 11 17.16 1.16 -10.42
C ILE A 11 17.63 1.31 -11.86
N LEU A 12 17.40 2.47 -12.48
CA LEU A 12 17.83 2.71 -13.87
C LEU A 12 19.35 2.69 -14.04
N GLU A 13 20.09 3.18 -13.05
CA GLU A 13 21.55 3.29 -13.10
C GLU A 13 22.23 1.98 -12.67
N ASN A 14 21.81 1.43 -11.54
CA ASN A 14 22.52 0.36 -10.83
C ASN A 14 21.80 -1.00 -10.84
N GLY A 15 20.52 -1.05 -11.28
CA GLY A 15 19.72 -2.26 -11.25
C GLY A 15 20.27 -3.35 -12.20
N VAL A 16 20.15 -4.60 -11.77
CA VAL A 16 20.52 -5.79 -12.55
C VAL A 16 19.34 -6.20 -13.43
N THR A 17 19.61 -6.49 -14.71
CA THR A 17 18.58 -7.01 -15.61
C THR A 17 18.33 -8.49 -15.32
N LYS A 18 17.05 -8.83 -15.13
CA LYS A 18 16.59 -10.20 -14.85
C LYS A 18 15.43 -10.57 -15.73
N THR A 19 15.27 -11.86 -15.99
CA THR A 19 14.02 -12.43 -16.49
C THR A 19 13.01 -12.50 -15.36
N ASP A 20 11.73 -12.46 -15.69
CA ASP A 20 10.63 -12.59 -14.75
C ASP A 20 9.54 -13.54 -15.27
N ARG A 21 8.55 -13.87 -14.42
CA ARG A 21 7.46 -14.78 -14.77
C ARG A 21 6.63 -14.29 -15.98
N THR A 22 6.49 -12.99 -16.17
CA THR A 22 5.69 -12.41 -17.26
C THR A 22 6.40 -12.43 -18.62
N GLY A 23 7.70 -12.70 -18.65
CA GLY A 23 8.53 -12.65 -19.85
C GLY A 23 8.88 -11.23 -20.31
N THR A 24 8.40 -10.18 -19.63
CA THR A 24 8.72 -8.78 -19.96
C THR A 24 10.17 -8.44 -19.63
N GLY A 25 10.72 -9.04 -18.59
CA GLY A 25 12.01 -8.72 -18.01
C GLY A 25 11.95 -7.49 -17.10
N THR A 26 12.87 -7.43 -16.16
CA THR A 26 12.97 -6.36 -15.17
C THR A 26 14.38 -5.88 -15.00
N LYS A 27 14.54 -4.65 -14.53
CA LYS A 27 15.75 -4.11 -13.95
C LYS A 27 15.51 -3.95 -12.47
N SER A 28 16.32 -4.55 -11.58
CA SER A 28 16.02 -4.60 -10.14
C SER A 28 17.25 -4.40 -9.26
N ILE A 29 16.97 -3.88 -8.05
CA ILE A 29 17.88 -3.86 -6.90
C ILE A 29 17.26 -4.68 -5.77
N PHE A 30 18.06 -5.17 -4.83
CA PHE A 30 17.57 -5.92 -3.69
C PHE A 30 17.77 -5.14 -2.39
N GLY A 31 16.65 -4.80 -1.76
CA GLY A 31 16.61 -4.03 -0.52
C GLY A 31 16.72 -2.52 -0.74
N HIS A 32 15.65 -1.79 -0.43
CA HIS A 32 15.64 -0.33 -0.41
C HIS A 32 14.66 0.15 0.67
N GLN A 33 14.90 1.34 1.21
CA GLN A 33 14.00 1.93 2.21
C GLN A 33 13.77 3.40 1.91
N MET A 34 12.48 3.79 1.91
CA MET A 34 12.02 5.18 1.82
C MET A 34 11.31 5.56 3.11
N ARG A 35 11.42 6.84 3.50
CA ARG A 35 10.71 7.41 4.64
C ARG A 35 9.94 8.65 4.22
N PHE A 36 8.69 8.74 4.64
CA PHE A 36 7.78 9.84 4.36
C PHE A 36 7.22 10.35 5.68
N SER A 37 7.50 11.61 6.03
CA SER A 37 6.87 12.24 7.19
C SER A 37 5.50 12.79 6.80
N LEU A 38 4.45 12.35 7.49
CA LEU A 38 3.09 12.81 7.18
C LEU A 38 2.85 14.26 7.64
N SER A 39 3.76 14.82 8.43
CA SER A 39 3.75 16.25 8.76
C SER A 39 4.07 17.14 7.56
N GLU A 40 4.76 16.61 6.54
CA GLU A 40 5.08 17.34 5.30
C GLU A 40 3.92 17.33 4.29
N GLY A 41 2.90 16.51 4.52
CA GLY A 41 1.75 16.31 3.65
C GLY A 41 1.51 14.85 3.32
N PHE A 42 0.43 14.58 2.60
CA PHE A 42 0.05 13.23 2.18
C PHE A 42 0.95 12.78 1.00
N PRO A 43 1.68 11.65 1.11
CA PRO A 43 2.68 11.25 0.12
C PRO A 43 2.04 10.63 -1.14
N LEU A 44 1.20 11.39 -1.81
CA LEU A 44 0.66 11.07 -3.14
C LEU A 44 1.55 11.70 -4.21
N LEU A 45 2.06 10.88 -5.13
CA LEU A 45 2.98 11.34 -6.18
C LEU A 45 2.43 12.53 -6.96
N THR A 46 3.25 13.56 -7.12
CA THR A 46 2.94 14.73 -7.95
C THR A 46 3.63 14.71 -9.30
N THR A 47 4.62 13.85 -9.52
CA THR A 47 5.34 13.73 -10.80
C THR A 47 4.57 12.92 -11.86
N LYS A 48 3.52 12.23 -11.47
CA LYS A 48 2.46 11.69 -12.34
C LYS A 48 1.15 11.61 -11.55
N LYS A 49 0.03 11.83 -12.24
CA LYS A 49 -1.30 11.72 -11.63
C LYS A 49 -1.62 10.26 -11.29
N LEU A 50 -2.04 9.99 -10.07
CA LEU A 50 -2.53 8.70 -9.58
C LEU A 50 -4.05 8.68 -9.46
N HIS A 51 -4.64 7.49 -9.54
CA HIS A 51 -6.09 7.29 -9.39
C HIS A 51 -6.45 7.03 -7.93
N LEU A 52 -6.55 8.10 -7.13
CA LEU A 52 -6.80 8.05 -5.68
C LEU A 52 -8.05 7.22 -5.32
N LYS A 53 -9.10 7.30 -6.14
CA LYS A 53 -10.32 6.53 -5.91
C LYS A 53 -10.05 5.03 -5.77
N SER A 54 -9.21 4.46 -6.65
CA SER A 54 -8.84 3.04 -6.56
C SER A 54 -8.07 2.73 -5.28
N ILE A 55 -7.16 3.62 -4.87
CA ILE A 55 -6.35 3.45 -3.64
C ILE A 55 -7.26 3.40 -2.40
N ILE A 56 -8.21 4.33 -2.29
CA ILE A 56 -9.14 4.38 -1.15
C ILE A 56 -10.02 3.14 -1.12
N TYR A 57 -10.67 2.79 -2.24
CA TYR A 57 -11.58 1.63 -2.29
C TYR A 57 -10.86 0.32 -2.04
N GLU A 58 -9.63 0.14 -2.55
CA GLU A 58 -8.81 -1.05 -2.28
C GLU A 58 -8.51 -1.20 -0.78
N LEU A 59 -8.09 -0.11 -0.13
CA LEU A 59 -7.82 -0.13 1.31
C LEU A 59 -9.08 -0.44 2.13
N LEU A 60 -10.21 0.17 1.80
CA LEU A 60 -11.50 -0.11 2.45
C LEU A 60 -11.92 -1.58 2.24
N TRP A 61 -11.69 -2.12 1.06
CA TRP A 61 -11.98 -3.50 0.72
C TRP A 61 -11.12 -4.48 1.54
N PHE A 62 -9.82 -4.20 1.74
CA PHE A 62 -8.97 -4.97 2.66
C PHE A 62 -9.49 -4.90 4.09
N LEU A 63 -9.87 -3.72 4.58
CA LEU A 63 -10.39 -3.53 5.93
C LEU A 63 -11.75 -4.20 6.16
N GLN A 64 -12.53 -4.45 5.12
CA GLN A 64 -13.75 -5.25 5.19
C GLN A 64 -13.47 -6.76 5.30
N GLY A 65 -12.23 -7.20 5.11
CA GLY A 65 -11.88 -8.62 5.07
C GLY A 65 -12.34 -9.33 3.79
N SER A 66 -12.75 -8.57 2.78
CA SER A 66 -13.28 -9.12 1.52
C SER A 66 -12.16 -9.62 0.60
N THR A 67 -12.45 -10.66 -0.17
CA THR A 67 -11.58 -11.26 -1.19
C THR A 67 -12.23 -11.27 -2.57
N ASN A 68 -13.51 -10.87 -2.65
CA ASN A 68 -14.27 -10.83 -3.89
C ASN A 68 -14.22 -9.46 -4.54
N VAL A 69 -13.86 -9.39 -5.83
CA VAL A 69 -13.67 -8.12 -6.56
C VAL A 69 -14.98 -7.43 -6.97
N ARG A 70 -16.13 -8.07 -6.84
CA ARG A 70 -17.42 -7.49 -7.28
C ARG A 70 -17.71 -6.16 -6.59
N TRP A 71 -17.45 -6.08 -5.29
CA TRP A 71 -17.61 -4.83 -4.56
C TRP A 71 -16.74 -3.71 -5.12
N LEU A 72 -15.49 -4.00 -5.48
CA LEU A 72 -14.61 -3.02 -6.15
C LEU A 72 -15.17 -2.61 -7.52
N GLN A 73 -15.68 -3.57 -8.30
CA GLN A 73 -16.28 -3.31 -9.63
C GLN A 73 -17.51 -2.43 -9.55
N GLU A 74 -18.39 -2.63 -8.57
CA GLU A 74 -19.57 -1.79 -8.28
C GLU A 74 -19.20 -0.34 -8.03
N HIS A 75 -18.01 -0.10 -7.46
CA HIS A 75 -17.45 1.23 -7.24
C HIS A 75 -16.57 1.75 -8.38
N GLY A 76 -16.53 1.00 -9.51
CA GLY A 76 -15.76 1.38 -10.71
C GLY A 76 -14.25 1.15 -10.58
N VAL A 77 -13.81 0.33 -9.63
CA VAL A 77 -12.40 -0.06 -9.43
C VAL A 77 -12.18 -1.45 -10.03
N ARG A 78 -11.15 -1.59 -10.88
CA ARG A 78 -10.91 -2.80 -11.67
C ARG A 78 -9.47 -3.32 -11.56
N ILE A 79 -8.71 -2.82 -10.61
CA ILE A 79 -7.27 -3.12 -10.48
C ILE A 79 -6.96 -4.57 -10.11
N TRP A 80 -7.95 -5.36 -9.74
CA TRP A 80 -7.85 -6.77 -9.38
C TRP A 80 -8.51 -7.74 -10.36
N ASN A 81 -9.16 -7.22 -11.43
CA ASN A 81 -9.94 -8.05 -12.34
C ASN A 81 -9.13 -9.14 -13.06
N GLU A 82 -7.84 -8.90 -13.32
CA GLU A 82 -6.99 -9.80 -14.09
C GLU A 82 -6.63 -11.08 -13.33
N TRP A 83 -6.77 -11.06 -12.00
CA TRP A 83 -6.45 -12.21 -11.13
C TRP A 83 -7.68 -12.94 -10.59
N ALA A 84 -8.85 -12.31 -10.69
CA ALA A 84 -10.06 -12.90 -10.16
C ALA A 84 -10.58 -14.04 -11.05
N ASP A 85 -11.15 -15.08 -10.42
CA ASP A 85 -11.84 -16.14 -11.11
C ASP A 85 -13.20 -15.67 -11.70
N GLU A 86 -13.93 -16.58 -12.34
CA GLU A 86 -15.25 -16.30 -12.94
C GLU A 86 -16.32 -15.85 -11.94
N ASN A 87 -16.14 -16.17 -10.65
CA ASN A 87 -17.00 -15.76 -9.55
C ASN A 87 -16.55 -14.45 -8.91
N GLY A 88 -15.39 -13.92 -9.32
CA GLY A 88 -14.79 -12.70 -8.77
C GLY A 88 -13.95 -12.96 -7.52
N GLU A 89 -13.60 -14.21 -7.23
CA GLU A 89 -12.82 -14.57 -6.06
C GLU A 89 -11.32 -14.55 -6.34
N LEU A 90 -10.54 -14.20 -5.31
CA LEU A 90 -9.08 -14.14 -5.32
C LEU A 90 -8.41 -15.13 -4.36
N GLY A 91 -9.21 -15.96 -3.66
CA GLY A 91 -8.72 -16.75 -2.56
C GLY A 91 -8.41 -15.92 -1.31
N PRO A 92 -7.70 -16.47 -0.32
CA PRO A 92 -7.51 -15.87 1.00
C PRO A 92 -6.46 -14.73 1.00
N VAL A 93 -6.60 -13.73 0.08
CA VAL A 93 -5.68 -12.59 -0.06
C VAL A 93 -5.83 -11.58 1.09
N TYR A 94 -5.05 -10.55 1.09
CA TYR A 94 -4.89 -9.46 2.07
C TYR A 94 -6.02 -9.26 3.10
N GLY A 95 -7.24 -9.00 2.65
CA GLY A 95 -8.38 -8.73 3.53
C GLY A 95 -8.70 -9.90 4.44
N HIS A 96 -8.69 -11.13 3.90
CA HIS A 96 -8.85 -12.35 4.68
C HIS A 96 -7.77 -12.49 5.74
N GLN A 97 -6.49 -12.35 5.35
CA GLN A 97 -5.39 -12.49 6.29
C GLN A 97 -5.41 -11.42 7.38
N TRP A 98 -5.77 -10.19 7.05
CA TRP A 98 -5.83 -9.09 8.03
C TRP A 98 -6.96 -9.27 9.04
N ARG A 99 -8.12 -9.81 8.62
CA ARG A 99 -9.36 -9.80 9.38
C ARG A 99 -9.81 -11.18 9.87
N SER A 100 -9.30 -12.26 9.28
CA SER A 100 -9.78 -13.62 9.55
C SER A 100 -8.65 -14.64 9.46
N TRP A 101 -7.45 -14.29 9.99
CA TRP A 101 -6.33 -15.22 10.02
C TRP A 101 -6.70 -16.52 10.74
N PRO A 102 -6.52 -17.71 10.13
CA PRO A 102 -6.89 -18.97 10.77
C PRO A 102 -6.15 -19.20 12.10
N ASP A 103 -6.90 -19.51 13.17
CA ASP A 103 -6.35 -19.92 14.45
C ASP A 103 -6.21 -21.46 14.49
N TYR A 104 -5.13 -21.93 15.09
CA TYR A 104 -4.89 -23.37 15.29
C TYR A 104 -5.99 -24.08 16.13
N LYS A 105 -6.88 -23.35 16.80
CA LYS A 105 -8.03 -23.84 17.56
C LYS A 105 -9.31 -23.94 16.73
N GLY A 106 -9.25 -23.62 15.43
CA GLY A 106 -10.39 -23.61 14.52
C GLY A 106 -11.25 -22.35 14.54
N GLY A 107 -10.74 -21.26 15.13
CA GLY A 107 -11.29 -19.90 15.05
C GLY A 107 -10.52 -19.03 14.10
N THR A 108 -10.71 -17.72 14.23
CA THR A 108 -10.00 -16.69 13.46
C THR A 108 -9.47 -15.59 14.35
N ILE A 109 -8.41 -14.93 13.90
CA ILE A 109 -7.78 -13.76 14.53
C ILE A 109 -7.96 -12.55 13.63
N ASP A 110 -8.58 -11.49 14.13
CA ASP A 110 -8.59 -10.18 13.52
C ASP A 110 -7.32 -9.42 13.90
N GLN A 111 -6.36 -9.36 13.00
CA GLN A 111 -5.08 -8.71 13.24
C GLN A 111 -5.20 -7.18 13.31
N ILE A 112 -6.16 -6.58 12.55
CA ILE A 112 -6.40 -5.13 12.58
C ILE A 112 -7.00 -4.71 13.92
N GLU A 113 -8.02 -5.44 14.41
CA GLU A 113 -8.60 -5.18 15.73
C GLU A 113 -7.55 -5.33 16.84
N SER A 114 -6.75 -6.40 16.76
CA SER A 114 -5.64 -6.64 17.69
C SER A 114 -4.60 -5.52 17.66
N ALA A 115 -4.29 -4.97 16.48
CA ALA A 115 -3.37 -3.84 16.34
C ALA A 115 -3.95 -2.56 16.99
N VAL A 116 -5.24 -2.27 16.78
CA VAL A 116 -5.92 -1.14 17.43
C VAL A 116 -5.88 -1.25 18.94
N ASP A 117 -6.18 -2.46 19.48
CA ASP A 117 -6.13 -2.72 20.91
C ASP A 117 -4.71 -2.50 21.48
N LEU A 118 -3.69 -3.06 20.84
CA LEU A 118 -2.30 -2.90 21.25
C LEU A 118 -1.84 -1.43 21.20
N ILE A 119 -2.19 -0.67 20.15
CA ILE A 119 -1.84 0.75 20.05
C ILE A 119 -2.45 1.54 21.20
N ARG A 120 -3.71 1.27 21.57
CA ARG A 120 -4.44 1.99 22.61
C ARG A 120 -3.99 1.62 24.02
N ASN A 121 -3.82 0.32 24.27
CA ASN A 121 -3.66 -0.21 25.63
C ASN A 121 -2.21 -0.61 25.98
N HIS A 122 -1.39 -0.86 24.95
CA HIS A 122 0.01 -1.31 25.09
C HIS A 122 0.92 -0.63 24.06
N PRO A 123 0.98 0.73 24.00
CA PRO A 123 1.68 1.47 22.93
C PRO A 123 3.18 1.16 22.83
N ASP A 124 3.81 0.73 23.92
CA ASP A 124 5.24 0.33 23.94
C ASP A 124 5.48 -1.08 23.38
N SER A 125 4.43 -1.77 22.95
CA SER A 125 4.53 -3.13 22.42
C SER A 125 5.33 -3.14 21.11
N ARG A 126 6.27 -4.08 21.00
CA ARG A 126 7.03 -4.37 19.78
C ARG A 126 6.34 -5.41 18.88
N ARG A 127 5.10 -5.80 19.23
CA ARG A 127 4.31 -6.85 18.58
C ARG A 127 3.11 -6.32 17.81
N ILE A 128 3.06 -5.02 17.53
CA ILE A 128 1.98 -4.41 16.76
C ILE A 128 2.25 -4.66 15.29
N ILE A 129 2.01 -5.89 14.85
CA ILE A 129 2.34 -6.39 13.51
C ILE A 129 1.07 -6.97 12.89
N VAL A 130 0.88 -6.70 11.60
CA VAL A 130 -0.14 -7.33 10.74
C VAL A 130 0.58 -8.01 9.58
N SER A 131 0.33 -9.31 9.40
CA SER A 131 0.93 -10.11 8.33
C SER A 131 -0.13 -10.57 7.35
N ALA A 132 0.18 -10.45 6.05
CA ALA A 132 -0.59 -11.05 4.97
C ALA A 132 0.07 -12.34 4.43
N TRP A 133 1.33 -12.60 4.80
CA TRP A 133 2.07 -13.77 4.34
C TRP A 133 1.77 -14.99 5.22
N ASN A 134 0.77 -15.77 4.83
CA ASN A 134 0.40 -17.02 5.48
C ASN A 134 0.96 -18.19 4.68
N VAL A 135 2.00 -18.83 5.19
CA VAL A 135 2.69 -19.94 4.49
C VAL A 135 1.76 -21.14 4.24
N ALA A 136 0.73 -21.31 5.08
CA ALA A 136 -0.23 -22.41 4.93
C ALA A 136 -1.26 -22.18 3.81
N GLU A 137 -1.50 -20.92 3.41
CA GLU A 137 -2.57 -20.55 2.47
C GLU A 137 -2.05 -19.79 1.24
N VAL A 138 -0.76 -19.47 1.18
CA VAL A 138 -0.20 -18.64 0.11
C VAL A 138 -0.38 -19.23 -1.29
N GLU A 139 -0.41 -20.55 -1.42
CA GLU A 139 -0.62 -21.25 -2.68
C GLU A 139 -2.10 -21.26 -3.14
N GLU A 140 -3.03 -20.92 -2.25
CA GLU A 140 -4.46 -20.77 -2.55
C GLU A 140 -4.84 -19.36 -3.01
N MET A 141 -3.89 -18.43 -2.94
CA MET A 141 -4.09 -17.04 -3.34
C MET A 141 -3.88 -16.87 -4.83
N ALA A 142 -4.80 -16.19 -5.51
CA ALA A 142 -4.65 -15.85 -6.94
C ALA A 142 -3.38 -15.02 -7.19
N LEU A 143 -2.97 -14.20 -6.22
CA LEU A 143 -1.72 -13.46 -6.22
C LEU A 143 -1.13 -13.43 -4.80
N PRO A 144 0.01 -14.13 -4.56
CA PRO A 144 0.72 -14.06 -3.27
C PRO A 144 1.06 -12.63 -2.86
N PRO A 145 0.86 -12.24 -1.58
CA PRO A 145 0.99 -10.86 -1.14
C PRO A 145 2.35 -10.23 -1.44
N CYS A 146 2.39 -9.15 -2.19
CA CYS A 146 3.58 -8.35 -2.44
C CYS A 146 3.98 -7.57 -1.18
N HIS A 147 3.04 -6.85 -0.56
CA HIS A 147 3.20 -6.20 0.74
C HIS A 147 2.84 -7.20 1.85
N THR A 148 3.87 -7.81 2.42
CA THR A 148 3.76 -9.03 3.23
C THR A 148 3.41 -8.80 4.67
N LEU A 149 3.97 -7.75 5.28
CA LEU A 149 3.69 -7.37 6.67
C LEU A 149 3.92 -5.88 6.90
N PHE A 150 3.26 -5.35 7.90
CA PHE A 150 3.55 -4.02 8.41
C PHE A 150 3.52 -4.00 9.93
N GLN A 151 4.27 -3.04 10.50
CA GLN A 151 4.43 -2.86 11.93
C GLN A 151 4.14 -1.41 12.29
N PHE A 152 3.43 -1.22 13.41
CA PHE A 152 3.23 0.09 14.01
C PHE A 152 4.22 0.37 15.15
N TYR A 153 4.50 1.65 15.34
CA TYR A 153 5.36 2.15 16.40
C TYR A 153 4.78 3.45 16.96
N VAL A 154 4.63 3.51 18.28
CA VAL A 154 4.14 4.69 18.99
C VAL A 154 5.29 5.35 19.73
N ALA A 155 5.46 6.65 19.51
CA ALA A 155 6.40 7.48 20.27
C ALA A 155 5.96 8.95 20.23
N ASP A 156 6.16 9.67 21.34
CA ASP A 156 5.90 11.10 21.45
C ASP A 156 4.49 11.53 20.98
N GLY A 157 3.47 10.72 21.26
CA GLY A 157 2.09 10.96 20.84
C GLY A 157 1.82 10.73 19.36
N LYS A 158 2.75 10.12 18.63
CA LYS A 158 2.66 9.83 17.19
C LYS A 158 2.67 8.33 16.91
N LEU A 159 1.89 7.96 15.91
CA LEU A 159 1.90 6.62 15.33
C LEU A 159 2.68 6.62 14.03
N SER A 160 3.67 5.75 13.90
CA SER A 160 4.40 5.48 12.67
C SER A 160 4.13 4.06 12.18
N LEU A 161 4.30 3.84 10.87
CA LEU A 161 4.08 2.54 10.23
C LEU A 161 5.28 2.19 9.35
N GLN A 162 5.78 0.97 9.49
CA GLN A 162 6.76 0.39 8.55
C GLN A 162 6.13 -0.76 7.79
N LEU A 163 6.18 -0.68 6.46
CA LEU A 163 5.79 -1.74 5.54
C LEU A 163 7.02 -2.50 5.04
N TYR A 164 6.96 -3.84 5.02
CA TYR A 164 7.85 -4.67 4.20
C TYR A 164 7.10 -5.20 2.98
N GLN A 165 7.58 -4.84 1.80
CA GLN A 165 7.09 -5.29 0.50
C GLN A 165 8.14 -6.15 -0.18
N ARG A 166 7.90 -7.48 -0.30
CA ARG A 166 8.85 -8.45 -0.86
C ARG A 166 9.12 -8.26 -2.35
N SER A 167 8.12 -7.78 -3.09
CA SER A 167 8.15 -7.58 -4.54
C SER A 167 7.50 -6.23 -4.86
N ALA A 168 8.26 -5.32 -5.44
CA ALA A 168 7.89 -3.93 -5.60
C ALA A 168 8.03 -3.47 -7.05
N ASP A 169 6.92 -3.53 -7.82
CA ASP A 169 6.83 -2.85 -9.11
C ASP A 169 6.90 -1.34 -8.88
N THR A 170 8.07 -0.78 -9.16
CA THR A 170 8.38 0.60 -8.80
C THR A 170 7.57 1.61 -9.60
N PHE A 171 7.16 1.28 -10.83
CA PHE A 171 6.46 2.26 -11.66
C PHE A 171 4.95 2.29 -11.42
N LEU A 172 4.27 1.14 -11.40
CA LEU A 172 2.81 1.07 -11.20
C LEU A 172 2.42 0.84 -9.74
N GLY A 173 3.00 -0.17 -9.08
CA GLY A 173 2.57 -0.62 -7.75
C GLY A 173 3.03 0.28 -6.61
N VAL A 174 4.33 0.56 -6.51
CA VAL A 174 4.91 1.32 -5.38
C VAL A 174 4.23 2.65 -5.12
N PRO A 175 3.86 3.49 -6.12
CA PRO A 175 3.14 4.72 -5.87
C PRO A 175 1.77 4.54 -5.21
N PHE A 176 1.04 3.48 -5.56
CA PHE A 176 -0.23 3.10 -4.94
C PHE A 176 -0.01 2.63 -3.50
N ASN A 177 0.99 1.77 -3.28
CA ASN A 177 1.30 1.25 -1.95
C ASN A 177 1.73 2.36 -0.99
N ILE A 178 2.55 3.33 -1.42
CA ILE A 178 2.93 4.51 -0.61
C ILE A 178 1.68 5.24 -0.12
N ALA A 179 0.77 5.58 -1.02
CA ALA A 179 -0.44 6.34 -0.67
C ALA A 179 -1.41 5.51 0.18
N SER A 180 -1.60 4.22 -0.13
CA SER A 180 -2.49 3.31 0.60
C SER A 180 -2.05 3.14 2.06
N TYR A 181 -0.76 2.85 2.31
CA TYR A 181 -0.27 2.66 3.67
C TYR A 181 -0.11 3.97 4.45
N ALA A 182 0.16 5.09 3.77
CA ALA A 182 0.10 6.41 4.41
C ALA A 182 -1.33 6.75 4.84
N LEU A 183 -2.34 6.38 4.04
CA LEU A 183 -3.75 6.56 4.39
C LEU A 183 -4.13 5.66 5.57
N LEU A 184 -3.75 4.38 5.55
CA LEU A 184 -3.95 3.46 6.67
C LEU A 184 -3.33 4.00 7.96
N LEU A 185 -2.12 4.55 7.89
CA LEU A 185 -1.46 5.17 9.03
C LEU A 185 -2.28 6.35 9.60
N GLN A 186 -2.78 7.24 8.75
CA GLN A 186 -3.63 8.36 9.19
C GLN A 186 -4.93 7.89 9.84
N MET A 187 -5.60 6.89 9.24
CA MET A 187 -6.83 6.30 9.78
C MET A 187 -6.59 5.65 11.14
N MET A 188 -5.53 4.84 11.27
CA MET A 188 -5.16 4.17 12.53
C MET A 188 -4.77 5.18 13.62
N ALA A 189 -4.00 6.22 13.28
CA ALA A 189 -3.65 7.27 14.21
C ALA A 189 -4.90 7.97 14.75
N GLN A 190 -5.83 8.38 13.87
CA GLN A 190 -7.08 9.03 14.26
C GLN A 190 -7.89 8.18 15.23
N VAL A 191 -8.19 6.92 14.87
CA VAL A 191 -9.04 6.06 15.72
C VAL A 191 -8.38 5.69 17.05
N CYS A 192 -7.05 5.77 17.12
CA CYS A 192 -6.30 5.53 18.36
C CYS A 192 -5.99 6.82 19.14
N GLY A 193 -6.41 8.00 18.66
CA GLY A 193 -6.20 9.27 19.34
C GLY A 193 -4.75 9.77 19.31
N LEU A 194 -3.99 9.41 18.27
CA LEU A 194 -2.59 9.78 18.05
C LEU A 194 -2.46 10.68 16.81
N GLU A 195 -1.33 11.39 16.70
CA GLU A 195 -0.93 12.05 15.46
C GLU A 195 -0.28 11.05 14.49
N ALA A 196 -0.45 11.24 13.19
CA ALA A 196 0.26 10.46 12.20
C ALA A 196 1.73 10.91 12.13
N GLY A 197 2.65 9.96 12.31
CA GLY A 197 4.10 10.15 12.24
C GLY A 197 4.67 9.83 10.87
N ASP A 198 5.63 8.91 10.83
CA ASP A 198 6.35 8.52 9.62
C ASP A 198 5.77 7.24 9.01
N PHE A 199 5.66 7.23 7.68
CA PHE A 199 5.53 6.01 6.91
C PHE A 199 6.91 5.59 6.39
N VAL A 200 7.34 4.38 6.75
CA VAL A 200 8.60 3.76 6.30
C VAL A 200 8.28 2.62 5.36
N HIS A 201 8.74 2.72 4.12
CA HIS A 201 8.52 1.70 3.10
C HIS A 201 9.83 0.96 2.83
N THR A 202 9.90 -0.29 3.26
CA THR A 202 11.03 -1.20 3.04
C THR A 202 10.66 -2.20 1.96
N THR A 203 11.49 -2.33 0.93
CA THR A 203 11.25 -3.21 -0.20
C THR A 203 12.33 -4.29 -0.31
N GLY A 204 11.96 -5.48 -0.78
CA GLY A 204 12.84 -6.59 -1.10
C GLY A 204 13.33 -6.53 -2.55
N ASP A 205 12.76 -7.37 -3.45
CA ASP A 205 13.00 -7.26 -4.91
C ASP A 205 12.29 -6.00 -5.43
N THR A 206 13.06 -4.97 -5.70
CA THR A 206 12.56 -3.66 -6.11
C THR A 206 12.89 -3.47 -7.57
N HIS A 207 11.88 -3.53 -8.44
CA HIS A 207 12.08 -3.68 -9.86
C HIS A 207 11.28 -2.68 -10.70
N LEU A 208 11.82 -2.40 -11.86
CA LEU A 208 11.20 -1.67 -12.95
C LEU A 208 11.07 -2.62 -14.14
N TYR A 209 9.87 -2.85 -14.64
CA TYR A 209 9.67 -3.62 -15.87
C TYR A 209 10.34 -2.92 -17.06
N LEU A 210 10.95 -3.68 -17.96
CA LEU A 210 11.71 -3.12 -19.08
C LEU A 210 10.83 -2.28 -20.03
N ASN A 211 9.57 -2.64 -20.17
CA ASN A 211 8.57 -1.87 -20.95
C ASN A 211 8.15 -0.55 -20.27
N HIS A 212 8.57 -0.29 -19.01
CA HIS A 212 8.34 0.98 -18.32
C HIS A 212 9.54 1.91 -18.27
N THR A 213 10.65 1.54 -18.92
CA THR A 213 11.92 2.29 -18.85
C THR A 213 11.77 3.73 -19.37
N ASP A 214 11.10 3.92 -20.48
CA ASP A 214 10.92 5.25 -21.08
C ASP A 214 9.95 6.11 -20.24
N GLN A 215 8.92 5.51 -19.67
CA GLN A 215 7.99 6.14 -18.75
C GLN A 215 8.69 6.62 -17.47
N ALA A 216 9.57 5.80 -16.92
CA ALA A 216 10.36 6.15 -15.74
C ALA A 216 11.34 7.30 -16.04
N ARG A 217 12.02 7.27 -17.18
CA ARG A 217 12.88 8.37 -17.65
C ARG A 217 12.09 9.66 -17.82
N LEU A 218 10.92 9.60 -18.46
CA LEU A 218 10.03 10.76 -18.59
C LEU A 218 9.63 11.29 -17.20
N GLN A 219 9.27 10.43 -16.26
CA GLN A 219 8.89 10.86 -14.91
C GLN A 219 10.04 11.56 -14.19
N LEU A 220 11.28 11.11 -14.36
CA LEU A 220 12.47 11.72 -13.78
C LEU A 220 12.77 13.13 -14.31
N THR A 221 12.28 13.51 -15.49
CA THR A 221 12.40 14.89 -15.98
C THR A 221 11.47 15.89 -15.29
N ARG A 222 10.51 15.40 -14.50
CA ARG A 222 9.48 16.22 -13.85
C ARG A 222 9.87 16.62 -12.44
N THR A 223 9.80 17.91 -12.16
CA THR A 223 10.02 18.44 -10.80
C THR A 223 8.83 18.10 -9.91
N PRO A 224 9.03 17.52 -8.71
CA PRO A 224 7.96 17.33 -7.74
C PRO A 224 7.31 18.67 -7.36
N ARG A 225 5.98 18.65 -7.22
CA ARG A 225 5.18 19.76 -6.72
C ARG A 225 4.88 19.57 -5.23
N PRO A 226 4.38 20.59 -4.53
CA PRO A 226 4.00 20.46 -3.12
C PRO A 226 3.06 19.25 -2.89
N LEU A 227 3.23 18.59 -1.75
CA LEU A 227 2.37 17.47 -1.37
C LEU A 227 0.95 17.96 -1.08
N PRO A 228 -0.08 17.20 -1.47
CA PRO A 228 -1.45 17.47 -1.08
C PRO A 228 -1.66 17.19 0.41
N GLN A 229 -2.84 17.57 0.91
CA GLN A 229 -3.30 17.24 2.26
C GLN A 229 -4.49 16.29 2.15
N MET A 230 -4.45 15.20 2.91
CA MET A 230 -5.58 14.30 3.08
C MET A 230 -6.33 14.68 4.37
N LYS A 231 -7.56 15.12 4.25
CA LYS A 231 -8.45 15.33 5.39
C LYS A 231 -9.31 14.09 5.57
N ILE A 232 -9.45 13.66 6.80
CA ILE A 232 -10.26 12.51 7.17
C ILE A 232 -11.38 13.01 8.09
N ASN A 233 -12.61 12.51 7.91
CA ASN A 233 -13.76 12.85 8.74
C ASN A 233 -13.44 12.55 10.23
N PRO A 234 -13.37 13.56 11.11
CA PRO A 234 -12.96 13.37 12.52
C PRO A 234 -14.01 12.63 13.36
N ASP A 235 -15.23 12.49 12.85
CA ASP A 235 -16.31 11.83 13.57
C ASP A 235 -16.24 10.31 13.51
N VAL A 236 -15.45 9.74 12.57
CA VAL A 236 -15.23 8.29 12.48
C VAL A 236 -14.31 7.84 13.61
N LYS A 237 -14.78 6.88 14.42
CA LYS A 237 -14.10 6.38 15.64
C LYS A 237 -13.66 4.93 15.57
N SER A 238 -14.12 4.19 14.57
CA SER A 238 -13.72 2.82 14.30
C SER A 238 -13.01 2.74 12.96
N ILE A 239 -11.92 1.97 12.88
CA ILE A 239 -11.18 1.74 11.63
C ILE A 239 -12.04 1.07 10.56
N PHE A 240 -13.11 0.38 10.96
CA PHE A 240 -14.01 -0.36 10.09
C PHE A 240 -15.21 0.44 9.60
N ASP A 241 -15.42 1.67 10.12
CA ASP A 241 -16.58 2.50 9.80
C ASP A 241 -16.31 3.52 8.69
N PHE A 242 -15.05 3.66 8.26
CA PHE A 242 -14.68 4.57 7.19
C PHE A 242 -15.34 4.21 5.87
N ARG A 243 -15.79 5.25 5.16
CA ARG A 243 -16.35 5.20 3.82
C ARG A 243 -15.58 6.14 2.90
N TYR A 244 -15.77 5.99 1.60
CA TYR A 244 -15.08 6.82 0.61
C TYR A 244 -15.29 8.34 0.83
N GLU A 245 -16.48 8.72 1.26
CA GLU A 245 -16.90 10.10 1.50
C GLU A 245 -16.21 10.74 2.71
N ASP A 246 -15.57 9.96 3.57
CA ASP A 246 -14.82 10.43 4.73
C ASP A 246 -13.44 10.99 4.39
N PHE A 247 -13.04 10.93 3.11
CA PHE A 247 -11.73 11.35 2.65
C PHE A 247 -11.82 12.51 1.67
N GLU A 248 -11.16 13.64 1.98
CA GLU A 248 -11.06 14.81 1.12
C GLU A 248 -9.58 15.11 0.82
N LEU A 249 -9.18 14.99 -0.44
CA LEU A 249 -7.84 15.40 -0.89
C LEU A 249 -7.85 16.86 -1.32
N THR A 250 -7.01 17.69 -0.72
CA THR A 250 -6.87 19.11 -1.06
C THR A 250 -5.46 19.42 -1.56
N GLY A 251 -5.34 20.36 -2.51
CA GLY A 251 -4.04 20.82 -3.01
C GLY A 251 -3.30 19.82 -3.92
N TYR A 252 -3.99 18.83 -4.47
CA TYR A 252 -3.36 17.88 -5.40
C TYR A 252 -3.24 18.47 -6.80
N ASP A 253 -2.04 18.90 -7.17
CA ASP A 253 -1.68 19.45 -8.48
C ASP A 253 -0.57 18.59 -9.12
N PRO A 254 -0.88 17.39 -9.64
CA PRO A 254 0.12 16.52 -10.23
C PRO A 254 0.42 16.87 -11.69
N TRP A 255 1.59 16.45 -12.16
CA TRP A 255 1.85 16.32 -13.58
C TRP A 255 0.86 15.31 -14.22
N PRO A 256 0.59 15.41 -15.54
CA PRO A 256 -0.29 14.47 -16.22
C PRO A 256 0.08 13.01 -15.99
N HIS A 257 -0.92 12.15 -16.06
CA HIS A 257 -0.72 10.70 -16.01
C HIS A 257 0.28 10.23 -17.08
N ILE A 258 1.08 9.22 -16.74
CA ILE A 258 1.96 8.51 -17.68
C ILE A 258 1.38 7.11 -17.85
N LYS A 259 0.89 6.81 -19.07
CA LYS A 259 0.32 5.49 -19.38
C LYS A 259 1.43 4.43 -19.40
N ALA A 260 1.18 3.29 -18.80
CA ALA A 260 2.01 2.10 -18.85
C ALA A 260 1.11 0.84 -18.83
N GLU A 261 1.59 -0.23 -19.43
CA GLU A 261 0.87 -1.51 -19.50
C GLU A 261 1.20 -2.34 -18.28
N VAL A 262 0.20 -3.04 -17.73
CA VAL A 262 0.41 -3.98 -16.63
C VAL A 262 1.11 -5.23 -17.19
N SER A 263 2.16 -5.69 -16.51
CA SER A 263 2.83 -6.95 -16.83
C SER A 263 2.22 -8.06 -15.96
N VAL A 264 1.52 -9.01 -16.55
CA VAL A 264 0.79 -10.11 -15.90
C VAL A 264 1.31 -11.49 -16.29
#